data_506a624548f41df63ff2d1bd25538cee
#
_entry.id   506a624548f41df63ff2d1bd25538cee
#
_cell.length_a   1.000
_cell.length_b   1.000
_cell.length_c   1.000
_cell.angle_alpha   90.00
_cell.angle_beta   90.00
_cell.angle_gamma   90.00
#
_symmetry.space_group_name_H-M   'P 1'
#
loop_
_entity.id
_entity.type
_entity.pdbx_description
1 polymer ?
#
loop_
_entity_poly.entity_id
_entity_poly.type
_entity_poly.pdbx_seq_one_letter_code
_entity_poly.pdbx_strand_id
1 'polypeptide(L)'
;MSSQEHFPLSTFPPEHMGISSGSILRFLEKLDESRLCMHSFVLVRHGAIACEGYWAPYTAESLQRMYSVTKSFVGVAIGLLAYDGYVRLDDPVITYFPDKVIKQPHPYTEQMTIRDLLRMSTVHTRTATQIVPHPDLLKAFFNVTPSHRPGTVFNYDTGASVVLSALVERCTRMPLLEYLRMKALSKMGFSDNAYCQKIGSVSHGGSGLLCTAHDLAKFALLCMQQGNWYGFQLVPKDYMRLATSKQIDTHFAQPGHGAFGYGYQFWRTDHNGFCMFGMGGQLAICLPQENLVLVTTADVMDNPGGVDLIFQAFWDTIYKELQDDSIPEDAEDAACLYEKLAALRVRHVEGNTDSPIARQVGGRRFRMDDNPSIYKELSVGFGPNYGTLEYVTETGSHEIRFGFGHNEHQIFPEPSLEC
;
A
#
# COMPACT_ATOMS: atom_id res chain seq x y z
N MET A 1 5.03 -33.06 -11.32
CA MET A 1 4.75 -31.65 -10.94
C MET A 1 5.02 -30.84 -12.19
N SER A 2 3.99 -30.36 -12.91
CA SER A 2 4.15 -29.50 -14.08
C SER A 2 4.74 -28.18 -13.60
N SER A 3 5.83 -27.73 -14.25
CA SER A 3 6.34 -26.36 -14.10
C SER A 3 5.18 -25.41 -14.36
N GLN A 4 4.74 -24.68 -13.33
CA GLN A 4 3.76 -23.61 -13.54
C GLN A 4 4.43 -22.59 -14.47
N GLU A 5 3.86 -22.36 -15.63
CA GLU A 5 4.28 -21.29 -16.52
C GLU A 5 4.05 -19.96 -15.79
N HIS A 6 5.13 -19.32 -15.38
CA HIS A 6 5.09 -17.96 -14.88
C HIS A 6 5.25 -17.00 -16.07
N PHE A 7 4.37 -16.02 -16.16
CA PHE A 7 4.47 -14.94 -17.15
C PHE A 7 5.08 -13.70 -16.48
N PRO A 8 6.41 -13.51 -16.49
CA PRO A 8 7.02 -12.29 -16.00
C PRO A 8 6.62 -11.12 -16.89
N LEU A 9 6.56 -9.93 -16.32
CA LEU A 9 6.39 -8.71 -17.11
C LEU A 9 7.66 -8.52 -17.95
N SER A 10 7.50 -8.44 -19.28
CA SER A 10 8.58 -8.08 -20.19
C SER A 10 8.95 -6.62 -20.01
N THR A 11 10.19 -6.24 -20.33
CA THR A 11 10.65 -4.85 -20.34
C THR A 11 10.95 -4.42 -21.76
N PHE A 12 10.53 -3.21 -22.12
CA PHE A 12 10.82 -2.57 -23.39
C PHE A 12 11.23 -1.12 -23.17
N PRO A 13 11.98 -0.49 -24.11
CA PRO A 13 12.25 0.93 -24.05
C PRO A 13 10.96 1.74 -23.93
N PRO A 14 10.93 2.79 -23.12
CA PRO A 14 9.71 3.58 -22.90
C PRO A 14 9.19 4.22 -24.21
N GLU A 15 10.06 4.58 -25.13
CA GLU A 15 9.70 5.14 -26.43
C GLU A 15 8.88 4.18 -27.29
N HIS A 16 9.15 2.89 -27.22
CA HIS A 16 8.35 1.86 -27.90
C HIS A 16 6.90 1.85 -27.40
N MET A 17 6.70 2.38 -26.22
CA MET A 17 5.38 2.46 -25.56
C MET A 17 4.82 3.88 -25.55
N GLY A 18 5.35 4.80 -26.38
CA GLY A 18 4.89 6.18 -26.46
C GLY A 18 5.17 7.02 -25.21
N ILE A 19 6.21 6.67 -24.46
CA ILE A 19 6.67 7.42 -23.28
C ILE A 19 8.10 7.89 -23.56
N SER A 20 8.36 9.19 -23.50
CA SER A 20 9.72 9.68 -23.70
C SER A 20 10.58 9.52 -22.46
N SER A 21 11.84 9.15 -22.63
CA SER A 21 12.85 9.14 -21.55
C SER A 21 12.95 10.50 -20.86
N GLY A 22 12.82 11.59 -21.60
CA GLY A 22 12.79 12.95 -21.06
C GLY A 22 11.60 13.21 -20.13
N SER A 23 10.41 12.64 -20.41
CA SER A 23 9.24 12.81 -19.52
C SER A 23 9.44 12.06 -18.19
N ILE A 24 10.08 10.88 -18.22
CA ILE A 24 10.41 10.12 -17.02
C ILE A 24 11.50 10.86 -16.23
N LEU A 25 12.51 11.40 -16.91
CA LEU A 25 13.55 12.20 -16.26
C LEU A 25 12.95 13.38 -15.49
N ARG A 26 12.07 14.17 -16.13
CA ARG A 26 11.37 15.29 -15.49
C ARG A 26 10.47 14.84 -14.33
N PHE A 27 9.86 13.65 -14.42
CA PHE A 27 9.13 13.07 -13.29
C PHE A 27 10.05 12.86 -12.09
N LEU A 28 11.20 12.22 -12.29
CA LEU A 28 12.19 11.99 -11.23
C LEU A 28 12.74 13.31 -10.66
N GLU A 29 13.00 14.30 -11.51
CA GLU A 29 13.44 15.63 -11.09
C GLU A 29 12.40 16.32 -10.19
N LYS A 30 11.13 16.29 -10.56
CA LYS A 30 10.04 16.85 -9.72
C LYS A 30 9.93 16.15 -8.34
N LEU A 31 10.13 14.84 -8.29
CA LEU A 31 10.16 14.13 -7.01
C LEU A 31 11.35 14.58 -6.14
N ASP A 32 12.52 14.77 -6.76
CA ASP A 32 13.73 15.25 -6.07
C ASP A 32 13.58 16.70 -5.59
N GLU A 33 13.06 17.60 -6.43
CA GLU A 33 12.78 19.01 -6.09
C GLU A 33 11.81 19.10 -4.91
N SER A 34 10.80 18.23 -4.90
CA SER A 34 9.83 18.11 -3.81
C SER A 34 10.41 17.43 -2.56
N ARG A 35 11.66 16.98 -2.60
CA ARG A 35 12.38 16.29 -1.50
C ARG A 35 11.65 15.05 -0.99
N LEU A 36 10.94 14.33 -1.83
CA LEU A 36 10.20 13.14 -1.46
C LEU A 36 11.14 11.96 -1.18
N CYS A 37 10.88 11.23 -0.11
CA CYS A 37 11.61 10.00 0.22
C CYS A 37 11.00 8.82 -0.55
N MET A 38 11.42 8.67 -1.81
CA MET A 38 10.99 7.56 -2.65
C MET A 38 11.82 6.30 -2.38
N HIS A 39 11.20 5.11 -2.53
CA HIS A 39 11.88 3.82 -2.44
C HIS A 39 11.95 3.12 -3.79
N SER A 40 10.85 3.13 -4.55
CA SER A 40 10.82 2.58 -5.91
C SER A 40 9.70 3.19 -6.75
N PHE A 41 9.82 3.06 -8.07
CA PHE A 41 8.71 3.18 -8.99
C PHE A 41 8.80 2.10 -10.07
N VAL A 42 7.64 1.69 -10.58
CA VAL A 42 7.51 0.79 -11.73
C VAL A 42 6.43 1.36 -12.65
N LEU A 43 6.81 1.66 -13.88
CA LEU A 43 5.92 2.18 -14.92
C LEU A 43 5.63 1.06 -15.91
N VAL A 44 4.36 0.65 -16.00
CA VAL A 44 3.91 -0.43 -16.88
C VAL A 44 2.96 0.15 -17.92
N ARG A 45 3.19 -0.15 -19.19
CA ARG A 45 2.26 0.19 -20.28
C ARG A 45 2.07 -0.99 -21.22
N HIS A 46 0.86 -1.16 -21.73
CA HIS A 46 0.49 -2.27 -22.64
C HIS A 46 0.88 -3.67 -22.10
N GLY A 47 0.89 -3.82 -20.77
CA GLY A 47 1.23 -5.09 -20.12
C GLY A 47 2.72 -5.38 -19.95
N ALA A 48 3.60 -4.41 -20.23
CA ALA A 48 5.04 -4.55 -20.07
C ALA A 48 5.64 -3.36 -19.31
N ILE A 49 6.80 -3.56 -18.68
CA ILE A 49 7.54 -2.52 -17.96
C ILE A 49 8.19 -1.58 -18.97
N ALA A 50 7.84 -0.30 -18.90
CA ALA A 50 8.46 0.76 -19.68
C ALA A 50 9.71 1.32 -18.99
N CYS A 51 9.65 1.48 -17.67
CA CYS A 51 10.76 1.95 -16.86
C CYS A 51 10.53 1.56 -15.40
N GLU A 52 11.62 1.37 -14.68
CA GLU A 52 11.60 1.17 -13.24
C GLU A 52 12.84 1.76 -12.58
N GLY A 53 12.73 2.14 -11.32
CA GLY A 53 13.84 2.69 -10.56
C GLY A 53 13.70 2.40 -9.08
N TYR A 54 14.84 2.22 -8.43
CA TYR A 54 14.96 1.86 -7.02
C TYR A 54 15.95 2.78 -6.35
N TRP A 55 15.53 3.45 -5.29
CA TRP A 55 16.41 4.30 -4.48
C TRP A 55 17.22 3.42 -3.53
N ALA A 56 18.50 3.25 -3.80
CA ALA A 56 19.36 2.44 -2.91
C ALA A 56 19.22 2.89 -1.44
N PRO A 57 19.07 1.95 -0.47
CA PRO A 57 19.38 0.51 -0.57
C PRO A 57 18.22 -0.37 -1.07
N TYR A 58 17.09 0.19 -1.47
CA TYR A 58 15.98 -0.60 -2.00
C TYR A 58 16.31 -1.18 -3.38
N THR A 59 15.78 -2.38 -3.64
CA THR A 59 15.93 -3.14 -4.88
C THR A 59 14.59 -3.70 -5.34
N ALA A 60 14.55 -4.37 -6.49
CA ALA A 60 13.36 -5.03 -7.01
C ALA A 60 12.81 -6.12 -6.06
N GLU A 61 13.67 -6.73 -5.25
CA GLU A 61 13.34 -7.78 -4.29
C GLU A 61 12.90 -7.25 -2.93
N SER A 62 13.05 -5.95 -2.68
CA SER A 62 12.71 -5.34 -1.40
C SER A 62 11.20 -5.43 -1.13
N LEU A 63 10.85 -6.09 -0.04
CA LEU A 63 9.48 -6.09 0.44
C LEU A 63 9.16 -4.73 1.05
N GLN A 64 8.05 -4.14 0.61
CA GLN A 64 7.52 -2.88 1.12
C GLN A 64 6.22 -3.13 1.86
N ARG A 65 6.02 -2.45 2.98
CA ARG A 65 4.72 -2.46 3.65
C ARG A 65 3.73 -1.66 2.83
N MET A 66 2.71 -2.33 2.32
CA MET A 66 1.75 -1.75 1.38
C MET A 66 0.68 -0.90 2.06
N TYR A 67 0.62 -0.89 3.38
CA TYR A 67 -0.42 -0.18 4.11
C TYR A 67 -1.80 -0.42 3.49
N SER A 68 -2.58 0.63 3.25
CA SER A 68 -3.95 0.51 2.77
C SER A 68 -4.11 -0.01 1.33
N VAL A 69 -3.04 -0.15 0.55
CA VAL A 69 -3.07 -0.94 -0.70
C VAL A 69 -3.59 -2.36 -0.43
N THR A 70 -3.31 -2.92 0.75
CA THR A 70 -3.83 -4.23 1.21
C THR A 70 -5.35 -4.36 1.03
N LYS A 71 -6.09 -3.28 1.21
CA LYS A 71 -7.55 -3.26 1.07
C LYS A 71 -8.03 -3.71 -0.31
N SER A 72 -7.30 -3.32 -1.37
CA SER A 72 -7.63 -3.72 -2.74
C SER A 72 -7.48 -5.23 -2.95
N PHE A 73 -6.47 -5.84 -2.32
CA PHE A 73 -6.33 -7.29 -2.30
C PHE A 73 -7.51 -7.98 -1.60
N VAL A 74 -7.96 -7.40 -0.47
CA VAL A 74 -9.18 -7.88 0.22
C VAL A 74 -10.41 -7.74 -0.68
N GLY A 75 -10.57 -6.61 -1.38
CA GLY A 75 -11.67 -6.40 -2.34
C GLY A 75 -11.72 -7.49 -3.40
N VAL A 76 -10.57 -7.83 -4.00
CA VAL A 76 -10.46 -8.91 -4.99
C VAL A 76 -10.76 -10.27 -4.36
N ALA A 77 -10.27 -10.55 -3.15
CA ALA A 77 -10.56 -11.80 -2.44
C ALA A 77 -12.06 -11.99 -2.20
N ILE A 78 -12.79 -10.94 -1.83
CA ILE A 78 -14.27 -11.00 -1.68
C ILE A 78 -14.96 -11.28 -3.02
N GLY A 79 -14.46 -10.71 -4.11
CA GLY A 79 -14.98 -11.03 -5.45
C GLY A 79 -14.84 -12.50 -5.82
N LEU A 80 -13.69 -13.08 -5.51
CA LEU A 80 -13.43 -14.51 -5.69
C LEU A 80 -14.30 -15.36 -4.76
N LEU A 81 -14.45 -14.95 -3.50
CA LEU A 81 -15.29 -15.64 -2.52
C LEU A 81 -16.78 -15.67 -2.95
N ALA A 82 -17.25 -14.56 -3.52
CA ALA A 82 -18.61 -14.47 -4.06
C ALA A 82 -18.79 -15.35 -5.32
N TYR A 83 -17.79 -15.39 -6.19
CA TYR A 83 -17.78 -16.25 -7.36
C TYR A 83 -17.78 -17.75 -7.01
N ASP A 84 -17.05 -18.11 -5.97
CA ASP A 84 -17.01 -19.48 -5.45
C ASP A 84 -18.32 -19.88 -4.71
N GLY A 85 -19.25 -18.95 -4.54
CA GLY A 85 -20.56 -19.19 -3.92
C GLY A 85 -20.55 -19.24 -2.39
N TYR A 86 -19.48 -18.81 -1.75
CA TYR A 86 -19.40 -18.75 -0.28
C TYR A 86 -20.26 -17.64 0.31
N VAL A 87 -20.39 -16.52 -0.41
CA VAL A 87 -21.11 -15.32 0.05
C VAL A 87 -21.85 -14.66 -1.12
N ARG A 88 -22.85 -13.84 -0.79
CA ARG A 88 -23.48 -12.88 -1.70
C ARG A 88 -23.14 -11.48 -1.21
N LEU A 89 -22.87 -10.53 -2.09
CA LEU A 89 -22.48 -9.17 -1.67
C LEU A 89 -23.57 -8.48 -0.84
N ASP A 90 -24.82 -8.85 -1.02
CA ASP A 90 -25.96 -8.30 -0.30
C ASP A 90 -26.33 -9.07 0.98
N ASP A 91 -25.55 -10.10 1.34
CA ASP A 91 -25.76 -10.78 2.62
C ASP A 91 -25.40 -9.85 3.78
N PRO A 92 -26.20 -9.85 4.87
CA PRO A 92 -25.85 -9.16 6.10
C PRO A 92 -24.56 -9.75 6.68
N VAL A 93 -23.51 -8.93 6.80
CA VAL A 93 -22.17 -9.41 7.23
C VAL A 93 -22.19 -10.06 8.61
N ILE A 94 -23.06 -9.60 9.50
CA ILE A 94 -23.21 -10.09 10.88
C ILE A 94 -23.55 -11.60 10.92
N THR A 95 -24.22 -12.13 9.92
CA THR A 95 -24.63 -13.55 9.86
C THR A 95 -23.43 -14.49 9.79
N TYR A 96 -22.30 -14.01 9.34
CA TYR A 96 -21.04 -14.76 9.31
C TYR A 96 -20.24 -14.67 10.61
N PHE A 97 -20.66 -13.84 11.59
CA PHE A 97 -19.92 -13.55 12.82
C PHE A 97 -20.81 -13.63 14.08
N PRO A 98 -21.63 -14.68 14.26
CA PRO A 98 -22.55 -14.75 15.41
C PRO A 98 -21.80 -14.78 16.77
N ASP A 99 -20.57 -15.30 16.78
CA ASP A 99 -19.68 -15.38 17.95
C ASP A 99 -19.05 -14.03 18.34
N LYS A 100 -19.16 -13.01 17.51
CA LYS A 100 -18.63 -11.66 17.77
C LYS A 100 -19.68 -10.68 18.28
N VAL A 101 -20.94 -11.07 18.27
CA VAL A 101 -22.06 -10.26 18.76
C VAL A 101 -22.26 -10.55 20.24
N ILE A 102 -22.12 -9.51 21.09
CA ILE A 102 -22.20 -9.69 22.57
C ILE A 102 -23.62 -9.44 23.10
N LYS A 103 -24.38 -8.57 22.43
CA LYS A 103 -25.74 -8.13 22.82
C LYS A 103 -26.64 -8.13 21.60
N GLN A 104 -27.96 -7.95 21.82
CA GLN A 104 -28.86 -7.76 20.69
C GLN A 104 -28.35 -6.63 19.78
N PRO A 105 -28.09 -6.92 18.51
CA PRO A 105 -27.53 -5.93 17.61
C PRO A 105 -28.56 -4.82 17.26
N HIS A 106 -28.04 -3.66 16.95
CA HIS A 106 -28.88 -2.57 16.44
C HIS A 106 -29.39 -2.93 15.03
N PRO A 107 -30.63 -2.57 14.64
CA PRO A 107 -31.17 -2.89 13.30
C PRO A 107 -30.30 -2.43 12.13
N TYR A 108 -29.54 -1.36 12.27
CA TYR A 108 -28.59 -0.92 11.23
C TYR A 108 -27.38 -1.84 11.13
N THR A 109 -26.89 -2.39 12.24
CA THR A 109 -25.82 -3.39 12.23
C THR A 109 -26.29 -4.71 11.60
N GLU A 110 -27.56 -5.10 11.87
CA GLU A 110 -28.17 -6.29 11.24
C GLU A 110 -28.33 -6.16 9.73
N GLN A 111 -28.63 -4.96 9.23
CA GLN A 111 -28.84 -4.68 7.81
C GLN A 111 -27.55 -4.44 7.03
N MET A 112 -26.42 -4.20 7.71
CA MET A 112 -25.15 -3.87 7.08
C MET A 112 -24.63 -5.05 6.23
N THR A 113 -24.46 -4.83 4.94
CA THR A 113 -24.08 -5.87 3.97
C THR A 113 -22.58 -5.92 3.72
N ILE A 114 -22.09 -7.02 3.13
CA ILE A 114 -20.72 -7.15 2.63
C ILE A 114 -20.41 -6.02 1.62
N ARG A 115 -21.38 -5.67 0.77
CA ARG A 115 -21.27 -4.56 -0.19
C ARG A 115 -21.02 -3.22 0.52
N ASP A 116 -21.67 -2.98 1.65
CA ASP A 116 -21.47 -1.73 2.41
C ASP A 116 -20.05 -1.63 2.98
N LEU A 117 -19.47 -2.75 3.43
CA LEU A 117 -18.07 -2.80 3.85
C LEU A 117 -17.12 -2.55 2.67
N LEU A 118 -17.36 -3.20 1.52
CA LEU A 118 -16.54 -3.03 0.32
C LEU A 118 -16.45 -1.59 -0.15
N ARG A 119 -17.54 -0.84 -0.11
CA ARG A 119 -17.60 0.56 -0.55
C ARG A 119 -17.40 1.59 0.57
N MET A 120 -16.94 1.15 1.75
CA MET A 120 -16.70 2.04 2.89
C MET A 120 -17.94 2.84 3.33
N SER A 121 -19.11 2.21 3.34
CA SER A 121 -20.36 2.80 3.79
C SER A 121 -20.98 2.01 4.95
N THR A 122 -20.15 1.73 5.94
CA THR A 122 -20.55 1.06 7.19
C THR A 122 -21.50 1.94 8.01
N VAL A 123 -21.80 1.51 9.22
CA VAL A 123 -22.63 2.28 10.17
C VAL A 123 -21.82 3.19 11.10
N HIS A 124 -20.50 3.22 10.93
CA HIS A 124 -19.56 3.90 11.83
C HIS A 124 -19.02 5.20 11.23
N THR A 125 -18.70 6.18 12.08
CA THR A 125 -18.06 7.44 11.68
C THR A 125 -16.55 7.35 11.59
N ARG A 126 -15.95 6.29 12.12
CA ARG A 126 -14.52 5.95 12.09
C ARG A 126 -14.34 4.49 12.50
N THR A 127 -13.12 3.98 12.41
CA THR A 127 -12.82 2.61 12.83
C THR A 127 -13.33 2.34 14.26
N ALA A 128 -14.02 1.23 14.46
CA ALA A 128 -14.73 0.91 15.70
C ALA A 128 -13.83 0.94 16.95
N THR A 129 -12.56 0.52 16.84
CA THR A 129 -11.60 0.58 17.96
C THR A 129 -11.19 1.99 18.35
N GLN A 130 -11.34 2.97 17.44
CA GLN A 130 -11.16 4.40 17.76
C GLN A 130 -12.38 5.01 18.47
N ILE A 131 -13.53 4.34 18.36
CA ILE A 131 -14.76 4.75 19.07
C ILE A 131 -14.79 4.10 20.44
N VAL A 132 -14.57 2.79 20.51
CA VAL A 132 -14.53 2.00 21.74
C VAL A 132 -13.31 1.08 21.71
N PRO A 133 -12.25 1.38 22.46
CA PRO A 133 -11.08 0.52 22.54
C PRO A 133 -11.47 -0.89 22.98
N HIS A 134 -11.06 -1.90 22.20
CA HIS A 134 -11.32 -3.31 22.49
C HIS A 134 -10.21 -4.17 21.89
N PRO A 135 -9.67 -5.16 22.61
CA PRO A 135 -8.58 -6.01 22.12
C PRO A 135 -8.99 -6.91 20.94
N ASP A 136 -10.27 -7.19 20.78
CA ASP A 136 -10.84 -7.90 19.63
C ASP A 136 -11.56 -6.90 18.73
N LEU A 137 -10.91 -6.52 17.60
CA LEU A 137 -11.44 -5.56 16.64
C LEU A 137 -12.77 -6.03 16.05
N LEU A 138 -12.95 -7.34 15.81
CA LEU A 138 -14.20 -7.87 15.26
C LEU A 138 -15.35 -7.71 16.26
N LYS A 139 -15.10 -7.93 17.54
CA LYS A 139 -16.09 -7.64 18.59
C LYS A 139 -16.39 -6.16 18.67
N ALA A 140 -15.38 -5.29 18.64
CA ALA A 140 -15.59 -3.86 18.61
C ALA A 140 -16.52 -3.48 17.43
N PHE A 141 -16.21 -3.96 16.24
CA PHE A 141 -16.93 -3.63 15.00
C PHE A 141 -18.44 -3.89 15.09
N PHE A 142 -18.86 -5.06 15.60
CA PHE A 142 -20.28 -5.42 15.65
C PHE A 142 -21.03 -4.87 16.88
N ASN A 143 -20.33 -4.34 17.88
CA ASN A 143 -20.95 -3.91 19.14
C ASN A 143 -20.89 -2.41 19.42
N VAL A 144 -20.27 -1.61 18.54
CA VAL A 144 -20.35 -0.15 18.55
C VAL A 144 -21.74 0.30 18.13
N THR A 145 -22.28 1.31 18.81
CA THR A 145 -23.57 1.89 18.45
C THR A 145 -23.48 2.57 17.08
N PRO A 146 -24.33 2.22 16.10
CA PRO A 146 -24.37 2.87 14.81
C PRO A 146 -24.67 4.36 14.90
N SER A 147 -24.05 5.14 14.04
CA SER A 147 -24.28 6.60 13.90
C SER A 147 -25.25 6.94 12.77
N HIS A 148 -25.34 6.09 11.76
CA HIS A 148 -26.17 6.27 10.56
C HIS A 148 -26.55 4.93 9.92
N ARG A 149 -27.47 5.00 8.95
CA ARG A 149 -27.91 3.82 8.19
C ARG A 149 -26.77 3.32 7.27
N PRO A 150 -26.54 1.98 7.17
CA PRO A 150 -25.54 1.45 6.26
C PRO A 150 -25.85 1.81 4.80
N GLY A 151 -24.81 1.96 4.01
CA GLY A 151 -24.91 2.25 2.59
C GLY A 151 -25.18 3.72 2.24
N THR A 152 -25.28 4.63 3.22
CA THR A 152 -25.70 6.02 2.99
C THR A 152 -24.58 7.06 3.03
N VAL A 153 -23.53 6.81 3.80
CA VAL A 153 -22.42 7.75 4.02
C VAL A 153 -21.11 7.04 3.79
N PHE A 154 -20.25 7.61 2.97
CA PHE A 154 -18.86 7.15 2.85
C PHE A 154 -18.09 7.53 4.12
N ASN A 155 -17.44 6.54 4.71
CA ASN A 155 -16.48 6.74 5.78
C ASN A 155 -15.37 5.71 5.67
N TYR A 156 -14.14 6.18 5.47
CA TYR A 156 -12.99 5.29 5.31
C TYR A 156 -12.71 4.55 6.62
N ASP A 157 -13.06 3.27 6.67
CA ASP A 157 -13.02 2.43 7.86
C ASP A 157 -12.11 1.23 7.67
N THR A 158 -10.92 1.27 8.26
CA THR A 158 -9.96 0.16 8.25
C THR A 158 -10.54 -1.10 8.89
N GLY A 159 -11.41 -0.96 9.90
CA GLY A 159 -12.11 -2.07 10.53
C GLY A 159 -12.97 -2.87 9.55
N ALA A 160 -13.63 -2.20 8.61
CA ALA A 160 -14.40 -2.86 7.55
C ALA A 160 -13.53 -3.83 6.73
N SER A 161 -12.33 -3.41 6.35
CA SER A 161 -11.42 -4.25 5.57
C SER A 161 -10.86 -5.43 6.39
N VAL A 162 -10.64 -5.25 7.69
CA VAL A 162 -10.26 -6.35 8.59
C VAL A 162 -11.41 -7.36 8.72
N VAL A 163 -12.66 -6.90 8.83
CA VAL A 163 -13.83 -7.79 8.86
C VAL A 163 -13.98 -8.57 7.54
N LEU A 164 -13.78 -7.91 6.39
CA LEU A 164 -13.78 -8.58 5.08
C LEU A 164 -12.67 -9.62 4.98
N SER A 165 -11.46 -9.33 5.46
CA SER A 165 -10.36 -10.29 5.52
C SER A 165 -10.71 -11.48 6.41
N ALA A 166 -11.25 -11.22 7.61
CA ALA A 166 -11.72 -12.26 8.51
C ALA A 166 -12.84 -13.12 7.90
N LEU A 167 -13.70 -12.53 7.06
CA LEU A 167 -14.75 -13.24 6.33
C LEU A 167 -14.15 -14.25 5.34
N VAL A 168 -13.12 -13.83 4.57
CA VAL A 168 -12.40 -14.75 3.67
C VAL A 168 -11.84 -15.93 4.46
N GLU A 169 -11.13 -15.67 5.56
CA GLU A 169 -10.53 -16.73 6.37
C GLU A 169 -11.57 -17.63 7.02
N ARG A 170 -12.70 -17.08 7.44
CA ARG A 170 -13.80 -17.85 8.05
C ARG A 170 -14.45 -18.81 7.07
N CYS A 171 -14.69 -18.36 5.84
CA CYS A 171 -15.31 -19.17 4.80
C CYS A 171 -14.36 -20.23 4.22
N THR A 172 -13.10 -19.84 4.00
CA THR A 172 -12.13 -20.71 3.30
C THR A 172 -11.25 -21.54 4.21
N ARG A 173 -11.12 -21.17 5.49
CA ARG A 173 -10.16 -21.72 6.45
C ARG A 173 -8.69 -21.48 6.07
N MET A 174 -8.44 -20.50 5.19
CA MET A 174 -7.11 -20.11 4.72
C MET A 174 -6.84 -18.66 5.11
N PRO A 175 -5.58 -18.30 5.45
CA PRO A 175 -5.16 -16.90 5.52
C PRO A 175 -5.47 -16.16 4.20
N LEU A 176 -5.77 -14.87 4.29
CA LEU A 176 -6.14 -14.03 3.13
C LEU A 176 -5.18 -14.21 1.93
N LEU A 177 -3.87 -14.08 2.17
CA LEU A 177 -2.88 -14.14 1.10
C LEU A 177 -2.78 -15.54 0.49
N GLU A 178 -2.90 -16.59 1.29
CA GLU A 178 -2.88 -17.99 0.80
C GLU A 178 -4.09 -18.30 -0.09
N TYR A 179 -5.28 -17.80 0.28
CA TYR A 179 -6.45 -17.91 -0.59
C TYR A 179 -6.22 -17.19 -1.93
N LEU A 180 -5.69 -15.96 -1.89
CA LEU A 180 -5.36 -15.22 -3.11
C LEU A 180 -4.25 -15.92 -3.94
N ARG A 181 -3.23 -16.50 -3.31
CA ARG A 181 -2.20 -17.30 -3.99
C ARG A 181 -2.82 -18.46 -4.75
N MET A 182 -3.65 -19.24 -4.07
CA MET A 182 -4.33 -20.37 -4.68
C MET A 182 -5.20 -19.98 -5.88
N LYS A 183 -5.89 -18.84 -5.80
CA LYS A 183 -6.86 -18.42 -6.84
C LYS A 183 -6.20 -17.67 -8.00
N ALA A 184 -5.20 -16.83 -7.73
CA ALA A 184 -4.68 -15.93 -8.75
C ALA A 184 -3.17 -15.70 -8.66
N LEU A 185 -2.62 -15.34 -7.49
CA LEU A 185 -1.28 -14.74 -7.38
C LEU A 185 -0.17 -15.69 -7.80
N SER A 186 -0.27 -17.00 -7.50
CA SER A 186 0.74 -17.99 -7.92
C SER A 186 0.87 -18.06 -9.44
N LYS A 187 -0.24 -17.92 -10.19
CA LYS A 187 -0.22 -17.91 -11.67
C LYS A 187 0.45 -16.65 -12.24
N MET A 188 0.52 -15.60 -11.45
CA MET A 188 1.15 -14.33 -11.84
C MET A 188 2.63 -14.28 -11.46
N GLY A 189 3.17 -15.33 -10.83
CA GLY A 189 4.52 -15.30 -10.28
C GLY A 189 4.69 -14.24 -9.20
N PHE A 190 3.71 -14.12 -8.31
CA PHE A 190 3.80 -13.26 -7.14
C PHE A 190 4.84 -13.82 -6.17
N SER A 191 5.64 -12.97 -5.55
CA SER A 191 6.77 -13.36 -4.70
C SER A 191 6.35 -14.30 -3.57
N ASP A 192 7.09 -15.40 -3.40
CA ASP A 192 6.86 -16.34 -2.30
C ASP A 192 7.18 -15.72 -0.94
N ASN A 193 8.05 -14.71 -0.90
CA ASN A 193 8.41 -13.98 0.32
C ASN A 193 7.36 -12.96 0.75
N ALA A 194 6.40 -12.63 -0.10
CA ALA A 194 5.30 -11.74 0.28
C ALA A 194 4.48 -12.36 1.41
N TYR A 195 4.08 -11.54 2.38
CA TYR A 195 3.26 -12.00 3.51
C TYR A 195 2.29 -10.92 3.96
N CYS A 196 1.29 -11.31 4.73
CA CYS A 196 0.37 -10.38 5.36
C CYS A 196 0.49 -10.50 6.89
N GLN A 197 0.79 -9.37 7.54
CA GLN A 197 0.81 -9.28 9.00
C GLN A 197 -0.56 -9.64 9.56
N LYS A 198 -0.60 -10.07 10.82
CA LYS A 198 -1.84 -10.36 11.52
C LYS A 198 -2.23 -9.22 12.46
N ILE A 199 -3.52 -9.08 12.67
CA ILE A 199 -4.10 -8.31 13.77
C ILE A 199 -4.95 -9.27 14.62
N GLY A 200 -4.52 -9.51 15.86
CA GLY A 200 -5.05 -10.63 16.64
C GLY A 200 -4.83 -11.97 15.94
N SER A 201 -5.90 -12.69 15.63
CA SER A 201 -5.85 -14.02 14.99
C SER A 201 -6.04 -14.02 13.48
N VAL A 202 -6.32 -12.87 12.84
CA VAL A 202 -6.67 -12.76 11.42
C VAL A 202 -5.65 -11.95 10.67
N SER A 203 -5.57 -12.12 9.33
CA SER A 203 -4.74 -11.26 8.48
C SER A 203 -5.20 -9.81 8.59
N HIS A 204 -4.24 -8.88 8.72
CA HIS A 204 -4.54 -7.45 8.81
C HIS A 204 -4.92 -6.89 7.42
N GLY A 205 -6.13 -7.24 6.97
CA GLY A 205 -6.65 -6.86 5.63
C GLY A 205 -6.76 -5.36 5.39
N GLY A 206 -6.60 -4.55 6.43
CA GLY A 206 -6.59 -3.10 6.30
C GLY A 206 -5.22 -2.49 5.97
N SER A 207 -4.09 -3.19 6.28
CA SER A 207 -2.77 -2.55 6.24
C SER A 207 -1.57 -3.52 6.25
N GLY A 208 -1.80 -4.83 6.31
CA GLY A 208 -0.76 -5.79 6.71
C GLY A 208 0.06 -6.41 5.59
N LEU A 209 -0.24 -6.16 4.32
CA LEU A 209 0.50 -6.77 3.21
C LEU A 209 1.90 -6.19 3.08
N LEU A 210 2.89 -7.08 2.91
CA LEU A 210 4.24 -6.78 2.46
C LEU A 210 4.48 -7.55 1.16
N CYS A 211 4.84 -6.83 0.11
CA CYS A 211 5.19 -7.40 -1.19
C CYS A 211 6.17 -6.49 -1.93
N THR A 212 6.70 -6.93 -3.07
CA THR A 212 7.59 -6.12 -3.92
C THR A 212 6.79 -5.13 -4.76
N ALA A 213 7.47 -4.12 -5.32
CA ALA A 213 6.86 -3.21 -6.29
C ALA A 213 6.40 -3.94 -7.56
N HIS A 214 7.13 -4.97 -8.01
CA HIS A 214 6.72 -5.84 -9.11
C HIS A 214 5.45 -6.62 -8.82
N ASP A 215 5.31 -7.15 -7.61
CA ASP A 215 4.08 -7.84 -7.20
C ASP A 215 2.87 -6.90 -7.25
N LEU A 216 3.04 -5.67 -6.77
CA LEU A 216 1.99 -4.67 -6.83
C LEU A 216 1.68 -4.28 -8.28
N ALA A 217 2.68 -4.14 -9.15
CA ALA A 217 2.49 -3.84 -10.57
C ALA A 217 1.71 -4.94 -11.30
N LYS A 218 2.04 -6.22 -11.05
CA LYS A 218 1.29 -7.35 -11.58
C LYS A 218 -0.16 -7.36 -11.12
N PHE A 219 -0.39 -7.12 -9.82
CA PHE A 219 -1.75 -7.08 -9.26
C PHE A 219 -2.56 -5.89 -9.81
N ALA A 220 -1.94 -4.73 -9.96
CA ALA A 220 -2.55 -3.56 -10.56
C ALA A 220 -2.94 -3.81 -12.03
N LEU A 221 -2.05 -4.44 -12.79
CA LEU A 221 -2.30 -4.83 -14.18
C LEU A 221 -3.47 -5.83 -14.28
N LEU A 222 -3.51 -6.85 -13.41
CA LEU A 222 -4.64 -7.80 -13.33
C LEU A 222 -5.96 -7.05 -13.11
N CYS A 223 -6.00 -6.10 -12.16
CA CYS A 223 -7.19 -5.32 -11.87
C CYS A 223 -7.58 -4.42 -13.05
N MET A 224 -6.61 -3.76 -13.69
CA MET A 224 -6.81 -2.91 -14.86
C MET A 224 -7.35 -3.70 -16.05
N GLN A 225 -6.88 -4.92 -16.26
CA GLN A 225 -7.34 -5.85 -17.28
C GLN A 225 -8.61 -6.62 -16.88
N GLN A 226 -9.36 -6.11 -15.92
CA GLN A 226 -10.63 -6.70 -15.47
C GLN A 226 -10.52 -8.17 -15.04
N GLY A 227 -9.43 -8.52 -14.37
CA GLY A 227 -9.18 -9.86 -13.84
C GLY A 227 -8.62 -10.85 -14.86
N ASN A 228 -8.30 -10.40 -16.06
CA ASN A 228 -7.64 -11.24 -17.09
C ASN A 228 -6.12 -11.14 -16.94
N TRP A 229 -5.43 -12.28 -16.99
CA TRP A 229 -3.99 -12.39 -16.98
C TRP A 229 -3.54 -13.25 -18.16
N TYR A 230 -2.98 -12.64 -19.19
CA TYR A 230 -2.51 -13.30 -20.41
C TYR A 230 -3.52 -14.32 -20.99
N GLY A 231 -4.81 -13.93 -21.07
CA GLY A 231 -5.89 -14.76 -21.58
C GLY A 231 -6.60 -15.64 -20.54
N PHE A 232 -6.07 -15.76 -19.33
CA PHE A 232 -6.69 -16.48 -18.22
C PHE A 232 -7.54 -15.53 -17.36
N GLN A 233 -8.84 -15.78 -17.26
CA GLN A 233 -9.72 -15.02 -16.37
C GLN A 233 -9.51 -15.52 -14.93
N LEU A 234 -8.65 -14.84 -14.16
CA LEU A 234 -8.31 -15.21 -12.78
C LEU A 234 -9.31 -14.64 -11.77
N VAL A 235 -9.89 -13.48 -12.04
CA VAL A 235 -10.92 -12.83 -11.21
C VAL A 235 -12.12 -12.50 -12.09
N PRO A 236 -13.38 -12.70 -11.65
CA PRO A 236 -14.55 -12.48 -12.49
C PRO A 236 -14.61 -11.07 -13.07
N LYS A 237 -14.74 -10.97 -14.40
CA LYS A 237 -14.71 -9.71 -15.15
C LYS A 237 -15.74 -8.70 -14.64
N ASP A 238 -16.99 -9.15 -14.46
CA ASP A 238 -18.08 -8.25 -14.02
C ASP A 238 -17.86 -7.72 -12.61
N TYR A 239 -17.28 -8.55 -11.73
CA TYR A 239 -16.92 -8.09 -10.40
C TYR A 239 -15.81 -7.02 -10.46
N MET A 240 -14.75 -7.26 -11.24
CA MET A 240 -13.65 -6.28 -11.36
C MET A 240 -14.14 -4.96 -11.96
N ARG A 241 -15.03 -5.01 -12.96
CA ARG A 241 -15.64 -3.80 -13.51
C ARG A 241 -16.42 -3.00 -12.45
N LEU A 242 -17.16 -3.67 -11.57
CA LEU A 242 -17.83 -3.02 -10.44
C LEU A 242 -16.83 -2.51 -9.41
N ALA A 243 -15.85 -3.32 -9.04
CA ALA A 243 -14.87 -3.00 -8.00
C ALA A 243 -14.05 -1.75 -8.33
N THR A 244 -13.67 -1.57 -9.59
CA THR A 244 -12.87 -0.42 -10.05
C THR A 244 -13.72 0.76 -10.54
N SER A 245 -15.06 0.65 -10.56
CA SER A 245 -15.97 1.76 -10.88
C SER A 245 -16.47 2.47 -9.62
N LYS A 246 -16.97 3.69 -9.79
CA LYS A 246 -17.55 4.46 -8.68
C LYS A 246 -18.81 3.80 -8.14
N GLN A 247 -18.80 3.44 -6.87
CA GLN A 247 -19.93 2.85 -6.14
C GLN A 247 -20.53 3.82 -5.11
N ILE A 248 -19.72 4.81 -4.66
CA ILE A 248 -20.16 5.84 -3.71
C ILE A 248 -19.34 7.12 -3.92
N ASP A 249 -19.94 8.25 -3.61
CA ASP A 249 -19.29 9.56 -3.63
C ASP A 249 -18.43 9.80 -2.38
N THR A 250 -17.31 10.51 -2.57
CA THR A 250 -16.32 10.79 -1.51
C THR A 250 -16.04 12.28 -1.32
N HIS A 251 -16.86 13.17 -1.90
CA HIS A 251 -16.53 14.62 -1.97
C HIS A 251 -16.35 15.31 -0.62
N PHE A 252 -16.85 14.73 0.46
CA PHE A 252 -16.66 15.29 1.80
C PHE A 252 -15.55 14.63 2.59
N ALA A 253 -14.96 13.55 2.04
CA ALA A 253 -13.99 12.75 2.79
C ALA A 253 -12.55 13.15 2.54
N GLN A 254 -12.22 13.47 1.29
CA GLN A 254 -10.83 13.77 0.89
C GLN A 254 -10.81 14.72 -0.32
N PRO A 255 -10.24 15.91 -0.23
CA PRO A 255 -9.87 16.70 -1.40
C PRO A 255 -8.71 16.02 -2.18
N GLY A 256 -8.50 16.44 -3.43
CA GLY A 256 -7.43 15.89 -4.28
C GLY A 256 -7.77 14.53 -4.86
N HIS A 257 -6.82 13.62 -4.92
CA HIS A 257 -6.93 12.31 -5.58
C HIS A 257 -8.08 11.42 -5.08
N GLY A 258 -8.60 11.64 -3.87
CA GLY A 258 -9.74 10.92 -3.31
C GLY A 258 -11.12 11.49 -3.65
N ALA A 259 -11.20 12.61 -4.38
CA ALA A 259 -12.47 13.32 -4.60
C ALA A 259 -13.38 12.69 -5.67
N PHE A 260 -12.89 11.71 -6.45
CA PHE A 260 -13.60 11.15 -7.62
C PHE A 260 -14.51 9.97 -7.30
N GLY A 261 -14.57 9.56 -6.04
CA GLY A 261 -15.40 8.46 -5.55
C GLY A 261 -14.61 7.22 -5.16
N TYR A 262 -15.34 6.19 -4.71
CA TYR A 262 -14.77 4.93 -4.24
C TYR A 262 -15.52 3.75 -4.84
N GLY A 263 -14.79 2.70 -5.18
CA GLY A 263 -15.30 1.42 -5.66
C GLY A 263 -15.38 0.39 -4.54
N TYR A 264 -15.07 -0.87 -4.83
CA TYR A 264 -14.94 -1.93 -3.83
C TYR A 264 -13.48 -2.06 -3.40
N GLN A 265 -13.06 -1.22 -2.44
CA GLN A 265 -11.69 -1.10 -1.91
C GLN A 265 -10.69 -0.51 -2.92
N PHE A 266 -11.17 0.34 -3.84
CA PHE A 266 -10.39 1.10 -4.81
C PHE A 266 -10.82 2.55 -4.82
N TRP A 267 -9.87 3.49 -4.79
CA TRP A 267 -10.12 4.91 -5.00
C TRP A 267 -10.31 5.21 -6.49
N ARG A 268 -11.18 6.14 -6.80
CA ARG A 268 -11.26 6.69 -8.16
C ARG A 268 -10.30 7.87 -8.28
N THR A 269 -9.69 8.03 -9.47
CA THR A 269 -8.78 9.14 -9.77
C THR A 269 -9.26 9.93 -10.98
N ASP A 270 -8.54 11.00 -11.31
CA ASP A 270 -8.64 11.71 -12.59
C ASP A 270 -8.54 10.74 -13.77
N HIS A 271 -8.91 11.22 -14.95
CA HIS A 271 -8.80 10.48 -16.22
C HIS A 271 -9.52 9.12 -16.22
N ASN A 272 -10.67 9.02 -15.54
CA ASN A 272 -11.40 7.77 -15.37
C ASN A 272 -10.58 6.62 -14.79
N GLY A 273 -9.47 6.92 -14.16
CA GLY A 273 -8.59 5.97 -13.51
C GLY A 273 -9.12 5.46 -12.17
N PHE A 274 -8.37 4.55 -11.59
CA PHE A 274 -8.52 4.12 -10.22
C PHE A 274 -7.14 3.91 -9.57
N CYS A 275 -7.11 3.92 -8.26
CA CYS A 275 -5.87 3.80 -7.52
C CYS A 275 -6.01 2.86 -6.31
N MET A 276 -5.00 2.04 -6.09
CA MET A 276 -4.72 1.42 -4.82
C MET A 276 -3.85 2.39 -4.04
N PHE A 277 -4.30 2.76 -2.85
CA PHE A 277 -3.69 3.84 -2.08
C PHE A 277 -3.28 3.36 -0.70
N GLY A 278 -2.00 3.50 -0.38
CA GLY A 278 -1.43 3.23 0.93
C GLY A 278 -0.71 4.45 1.51
N MET A 279 -0.73 4.55 2.81
CA MET A 279 -0.06 5.61 3.56
C MET A 279 1.41 5.71 3.16
N GLY A 280 1.96 6.93 3.11
CA GLY A 280 3.38 7.17 2.82
C GLY A 280 3.76 7.14 1.33
N GLY A 281 2.80 7.01 0.40
CA GLY A 281 3.08 6.99 -1.04
C GLY A 281 3.21 5.59 -1.65
N GLN A 282 2.61 4.59 -0.99
CA GLN A 282 2.39 3.28 -1.60
C GLN A 282 1.22 3.39 -2.57
N LEU A 283 1.49 3.47 -3.86
CA LEU A 283 0.47 3.73 -4.87
C LEU A 283 0.53 2.70 -6.00
N ALA A 284 -0.64 2.38 -6.56
CA ALA A 284 -0.75 1.83 -7.90
C ALA A 284 -1.84 2.60 -8.63
N ILE A 285 -1.44 3.57 -9.46
CA ILE A 285 -2.31 4.39 -10.28
C ILE A 285 -2.57 3.65 -11.58
N CYS A 286 -3.83 3.35 -11.86
CA CYS A 286 -4.26 2.57 -13.02
C CYS A 286 -5.10 3.44 -13.96
N LEU A 287 -4.68 3.55 -15.21
CA LEU A 287 -5.33 4.30 -16.27
C LEU A 287 -5.75 3.35 -17.40
N PRO A 288 -6.98 2.79 -17.35
CA PRO A 288 -7.40 1.76 -18.30
C PRO A 288 -7.45 2.22 -19.75
N GLN A 289 -7.74 3.49 -20.02
CA GLN A 289 -7.83 4.04 -21.39
C GLN A 289 -6.45 4.11 -22.04
N GLU A 290 -5.44 4.44 -21.26
CA GLU A 290 -4.04 4.58 -21.68
C GLU A 290 -3.25 3.26 -21.56
N ASN A 291 -3.88 2.20 -21.02
CA ASN A 291 -3.22 0.95 -20.67
C ASN A 291 -1.96 1.16 -19.82
N LEU A 292 -2.02 2.09 -18.86
CA LEU A 292 -0.89 2.57 -18.08
C LEU A 292 -1.09 2.30 -16.59
N VAL A 293 -0.04 1.82 -15.94
CA VAL A 293 0.04 1.67 -14.47
C VAL A 293 1.31 2.34 -13.99
N LEU A 294 1.20 3.22 -13.01
CA LEU A 294 2.33 3.69 -12.22
C LEU A 294 2.24 3.11 -10.82
N VAL A 295 3.26 2.37 -10.42
CA VAL A 295 3.45 1.94 -9.02
C VAL A 295 4.52 2.81 -8.39
N THR A 296 4.30 3.23 -7.14
CA THR A 296 5.33 3.84 -6.29
C THR A 296 5.35 3.21 -4.91
N THR A 297 6.53 3.17 -4.30
CA THR A 297 6.70 2.95 -2.86
C THR A 297 7.57 4.07 -2.30
N ALA A 298 7.22 4.58 -1.12
CA ALA A 298 7.84 5.76 -0.56
C ALA A 298 7.56 5.88 0.95
N ASP A 299 8.25 6.79 1.61
CA ASP A 299 7.85 7.33 2.90
C ASP A 299 7.82 8.87 2.84
N VAL A 300 6.66 9.39 2.47
CA VAL A 300 6.41 10.83 2.33
C VAL A 300 5.51 11.38 3.43
N MET A 301 5.42 10.70 4.58
CA MET A 301 4.52 11.10 5.66
C MET A 301 4.93 12.44 6.29
N ASP A 302 6.21 12.73 6.33
CA ASP A 302 6.73 13.99 6.87
C ASP A 302 6.62 15.17 5.88
N ASN A 303 6.22 14.91 4.62
CA ASN A 303 6.03 15.94 3.60
C ASN A 303 4.56 16.35 3.54
N PRO A 304 4.17 17.57 3.92
CA PRO A 304 2.80 18.05 3.74
C PRO A 304 2.36 17.92 2.26
N GLY A 305 1.30 17.15 2.00
CA GLY A 305 0.84 16.88 0.64
C GLY A 305 1.76 15.97 -0.19
N GLY A 306 2.70 15.24 0.42
CA GLY A 306 3.70 14.46 -0.30
C GLY A 306 3.12 13.47 -1.32
N VAL A 307 2.00 12.84 -1.01
CA VAL A 307 1.31 11.96 -1.96
C VAL A 307 0.73 12.73 -3.14
N ASP A 308 0.11 13.89 -2.91
CA ASP A 308 -0.45 14.73 -3.97
C ASP A 308 0.67 15.23 -4.91
N LEU A 309 1.88 15.48 -4.37
CA LEU A 309 3.05 15.84 -5.18
C LEU A 309 3.49 14.70 -6.10
N ILE A 310 3.38 13.43 -5.68
CA ILE A 310 3.64 12.27 -6.57
C ILE A 310 2.62 12.27 -7.73
N PHE A 311 1.33 12.42 -7.42
CA PHE A 311 0.29 12.52 -8.45
C PHE A 311 0.54 13.69 -9.40
N GLN A 312 0.83 14.87 -8.87
CA GLN A 312 1.10 16.06 -9.67
C GLN A 312 2.33 15.89 -10.56
N ALA A 313 3.42 15.35 -10.02
CA ALA A 313 4.61 15.04 -10.82
C ALA A 313 4.28 14.11 -11.99
N PHE A 314 3.49 13.05 -11.76
CA PHE A 314 3.05 12.14 -12.80
C PHE A 314 2.16 12.80 -13.85
N TRP A 315 1.14 13.57 -13.43
CA TRP A 315 0.21 14.25 -14.35
C TRP A 315 0.90 15.30 -15.19
N ASP A 316 1.81 16.09 -14.61
CA ASP A 316 2.49 17.20 -15.27
C ASP A 316 3.60 16.77 -16.24
N THR A 317 4.08 15.53 -16.14
CA THR A 317 5.21 15.02 -16.95
C THR A 317 4.80 13.84 -17.81
N ILE A 318 4.84 12.62 -17.27
CA ILE A 318 4.62 11.38 -18.02
C ILE A 318 3.24 11.39 -18.69
N TYR A 319 2.17 11.66 -17.94
CA TYR A 319 0.81 11.62 -18.49
C TYR A 319 0.58 12.69 -19.57
N LYS A 320 1.02 13.89 -19.30
CA LYS A 320 0.82 15.03 -20.20
C LYS A 320 1.48 14.84 -21.57
N GLU A 321 2.59 14.13 -21.63
CA GLU A 321 3.38 13.91 -22.85
C GLU A 321 3.17 12.52 -23.46
N LEU A 322 2.26 11.73 -22.89
CA LEU A 322 1.95 10.38 -23.33
C LEU A 322 1.46 10.37 -24.79
N GLN A 323 2.03 9.49 -25.62
CA GLN A 323 1.63 9.29 -27.00
C GLN A 323 0.98 7.90 -27.16
N ASP A 324 0.05 7.76 -28.10
CA ASP A 324 -0.61 6.48 -28.34
C ASP A 324 0.32 5.49 -29.07
N ASP A 325 1.13 6.00 -29.97
CA ASP A 325 2.07 5.22 -30.79
C ASP A 325 3.50 5.28 -30.24
N SER A 326 4.34 4.37 -30.70
CA SER A 326 5.79 4.39 -30.48
C SER A 326 6.39 5.71 -31.03
N ILE A 327 7.30 6.29 -30.29
CA ILE A 327 8.02 7.53 -30.65
C ILE A 327 9.50 7.26 -30.90
N PRO A 328 10.19 8.13 -31.65
CA PRO A 328 11.64 8.05 -31.78
C PRO A 328 12.34 8.20 -30.42
N GLU A 329 13.41 7.44 -30.22
CA GLU A 329 14.30 7.59 -29.07
C GLU A 329 15.13 8.87 -29.22
N ASP A 330 15.19 9.68 -28.16
CA ASP A 330 16.22 10.70 -28.00
C ASP A 330 17.37 10.11 -27.21
N ALA A 331 18.52 9.93 -27.86
CA ALA A 331 19.67 9.24 -27.28
C ALA A 331 20.29 10.01 -26.10
N GLU A 332 20.19 11.35 -26.07
CA GLU A 332 20.67 12.18 -24.96
C GLU A 332 19.78 12.00 -23.74
N ASP A 333 18.46 12.12 -23.91
CA ASP A 333 17.49 11.91 -22.83
C ASP A 333 17.56 10.47 -22.29
N ALA A 334 17.71 9.47 -23.15
CA ALA A 334 17.85 8.07 -22.75
C ALA A 334 19.11 7.83 -21.91
N ALA A 335 20.24 8.42 -22.32
CA ALA A 335 21.50 8.33 -21.56
C ALA A 335 21.38 9.03 -20.21
N CYS A 336 20.81 10.24 -20.15
CA CYS A 336 20.56 10.97 -18.91
C CYS A 336 19.62 10.20 -17.97
N LEU A 337 18.57 9.59 -18.50
CA LEU A 337 17.66 8.75 -17.71
C LEU A 337 18.39 7.56 -17.11
N TYR A 338 19.21 6.85 -17.92
CA TYR A 338 19.99 5.70 -17.44
C TYR A 338 20.92 6.10 -16.29
N GLU A 339 21.66 7.21 -16.45
CA GLU A 339 22.54 7.73 -15.39
C GLU A 339 21.76 8.13 -14.14
N LYS A 340 20.62 8.78 -14.31
CA LYS A 340 19.73 9.17 -13.19
C LYS A 340 19.24 7.95 -12.42
N LEU A 341 18.76 6.90 -13.13
CA LEU A 341 18.27 5.68 -12.50
C LEU A 341 19.38 4.96 -11.71
N ALA A 342 20.60 4.89 -12.26
CA ALA A 342 21.75 4.28 -11.58
C ALA A 342 22.19 5.07 -10.32
N ALA A 343 21.88 6.36 -10.26
CA ALA A 343 22.25 7.24 -9.15
C ALA A 343 21.17 7.36 -8.06
N LEU A 344 19.99 6.75 -8.24
CA LEU A 344 18.91 6.83 -7.27
C LEU A 344 19.32 6.24 -5.91
N ARG A 345 19.14 7.04 -4.86
CA ARG A 345 19.39 6.63 -3.47
C ARG A 345 18.50 7.40 -2.50
N VAL A 346 18.09 6.75 -1.43
CA VAL A 346 17.37 7.41 -0.35
C VAL A 346 18.25 8.51 0.25
N ARG A 347 17.66 9.65 0.48
CA ARG A 347 18.38 10.78 1.10
C ARG A 347 18.84 10.40 2.49
N HIS A 348 20.05 10.76 2.81
CA HIS A 348 20.56 10.74 4.18
C HIS A 348 20.52 12.17 4.75
N VAL A 349 20.59 12.27 6.06
CA VAL A 349 20.69 13.56 6.72
C VAL A 349 22.07 14.16 6.43
N GLU A 350 22.06 15.34 5.80
CA GLU A 350 23.28 16.10 5.60
C GLU A 350 23.68 16.80 6.90
N GLY A 351 24.96 16.78 7.24
CA GLY A 351 25.45 17.43 8.43
C GLY A 351 26.96 17.24 8.63
N ASN A 352 27.46 17.85 9.67
CA ASN A 352 28.85 17.65 10.08
C ASN A 352 28.96 16.34 10.87
N THR A 353 29.84 15.47 10.46
CA THR A 353 30.08 14.17 11.11
C THR A 353 30.94 14.30 12.38
N ASP A 354 31.58 15.48 12.61
CA ASP A 354 32.34 15.78 13.83
C ASP A 354 31.57 16.77 14.72
N SER A 355 31.34 16.39 15.96
CA SER A 355 30.64 17.21 16.95
C SER A 355 31.41 17.22 18.28
N PRO A 356 31.72 18.41 18.83
CA PRO A 356 32.33 18.50 20.15
C PRO A 356 31.51 17.87 21.27
N ILE A 357 30.18 17.82 21.11
CA ILE A 357 29.27 17.22 22.08
C ILE A 357 29.39 15.69 22.08
N ALA A 358 29.74 15.07 20.95
CA ALA A 358 29.90 13.61 20.84
C ALA A 358 30.87 13.08 21.92
N ARG A 359 31.97 13.81 22.21
CA ARG A 359 32.93 13.45 23.26
C ARG A 359 32.36 13.56 24.68
N GLN A 360 31.34 14.40 24.87
CA GLN A 360 30.71 14.63 26.16
C GLN A 360 29.62 13.63 26.48
N VAL A 361 28.87 13.20 25.46
CA VAL A 361 27.70 12.31 25.64
C VAL A 361 28.00 10.85 25.26
N GLY A 362 29.03 10.61 24.45
CA GLY A 362 29.39 9.30 23.95
C GLY A 362 29.60 8.26 25.05
N GLY A 363 28.92 7.13 24.96
CA GLY A 363 29.00 6.04 25.93
C GLY A 363 28.37 6.31 27.30
N ARG A 364 27.80 7.50 27.53
CA ARG A 364 27.07 7.80 28.76
C ARG A 364 25.64 7.28 28.69
N ARG A 365 25.17 6.73 29.81
CA ARG A 365 23.75 6.37 29.98
C ARG A 365 23.00 7.53 30.61
N PHE A 366 21.89 7.90 29.97
CA PHE A 366 20.96 8.92 30.41
C PHE A 366 19.68 8.25 30.88
N ARG A 367 19.27 8.48 32.11
CA ARG A 367 17.97 8.09 32.62
C ARG A 367 16.94 9.09 32.10
N MET A 368 15.85 8.58 31.57
CA MET A 368 14.78 9.40 31.01
C MET A 368 13.68 9.64 32.04
N ASP A 369 13.13 10.85 32.06
CA ASP A 369 11.88 11.15 32.72
C ASP A 369 10.71 10.49 31.97
N ASP A 370 9.52 10.51 32.57
CA ASP A 370 8.31 9.99 31.92
C ASP A 370 8.08 10.62 30.55
N ASN A 371 7.97 9.80 29.53
CA ASN A 371 7.87 10.25 28.14
C ASN A 371 6.89 9.36 27.34
N PRO A 372 6.28 9.90 26.28
CA PRO A 372 5.30 9.16 25.47
C PRO A 372 5.83 7.88 24.81
N SER A 373 7.14 7.83 24.54
CA SER A 373 7.80 6.68 23.90
C SER A 373 8.26 5.62 24.89
N ILE A 374 7.95 5.79 26.19
CA ILE A 374 8.27 4.84 27.28
C ILE A 374 9.75 4.44 27.38
N TYR A 375 10.66 5.28 26.87
CA TYR A 375 12.10 5.07 27.04
C TYR A 375 12.50 5.28 28.51
N LYS A 376 13.22 4.32 29.08
CA LYS A 376 13.73 4.37 30.46
C LYS A 376 15.16 4.87 30.53
N GLU A 377 15.98 4.44 29.58
CA GLU A 377 17.40 4.84 29.44
C GLU A 377 17.76 5.02 27.97
N LEU A 378 18.67 5.93 27.72
CA LEU A 378 19.31 6.15 26.41
C LEU A 378 20.81 6.20 26.55
N SER A 379 21.53 5.69 25.54
CA SER A 379 22.97 5.83 25.37
C SER A 379 23.30 6.03 23.90
N VAL A 380 24.24 6.91 23.57
CA VAL A 380 24.70 7.14 22.20
C VAL A 380 26.18 6.81 22.11
N GLY A 381 26.51 5.89 21.19
CA GLY A 381 27.89 5.56 20.84
C GLY A 381 28.28 6.22 19.51
N PHE A 382 29.57 6.59 19.37
CA PHE A 382 30.10 7.18 18.15
C PHE A 382 31.34 6.38 17.70
N GLY A 383 31.21 5.70 16.56
CA GLY A 383 32.30 5.04 15.87
C GLY A 383 32.90 5.90 14.74
N PRO A 384 33.82 5.37 13.94
CA PRO A 384 34.43 6.13 12.85
C PRO A 384 33.47 6.38 11.66
N ASN A 385 32.55 5.49 11.36
CA ASN A 385 31.66 5.57 10.21
C ASN A 385 30.18 5.55 10.57
N TYR A 386 29.83 5.08 11.76
CA TYR A 386 28.45 5.03 12.24
C TYR A 386 28.39 5.28 13.74
N GLY A 387 27.22 5.68 14.20
CA GLY A 387 26.88 5.75 15.60
C GLY A 387 25.85 4.68 15.99
N THR A 388 25.72 4.47 17.29
CA THR A 388 24.70 3.58 17.88
C THR A 388 23.82 4.37 18.83
N LEU A 389 22.52 4.13 18.79
CA LEU A 389 21.56 4.54 19.78
C LEU A 389 21.12 3.28 20.54
N GLU A 390 21.57 3.14 21.78
CA GLU A 390 21.05 2.12 22.69
C GLU A 390 19.91 2.73 23.50
N TYR A 391 18.82 1.99 23.66
CA TYR A 391 17.70 2.42 24.49
C TYR A 391 17.04 1.24 25.22
N VAL A 392 16.40 1.55 26.34
CA VAL A 392 15.72 0.56 27.18
C VAL A 392 14.25 0.92 27.27
N THR A 393 13.39 -0.05 26.95
CA THR A 393 11.93 0.04 27.11
C THR A 393 11.44 -1.03 28.11
N GLU A 394 10.13 -1.24 28.20
CA GLU A 394 9.56 -2.35 28.97
C GLU A 394 9.86 -3.72 28.36
N THR A 395 10.10 -3.76 27.04
CA THR A 395 10.40 -4.99 26.29
C THR A 395 11.86 -5.41 26.36
N GLY A 396 12.75 -4.53 26.84
CA GLY A 396 14.19 -4.82 27.01
C GLY A 396 15.11 -3.74 26.49
N SER A 397 16.35 -4.12 26.23
CA SER A 397 17.38 -3.25 25.65
C SER A 397 17.44 -3.43 24.14
N HIS A 398 17.53 -2.34 23.41
CA HIS A 398 17.52 -2.29 21.95
C HIS A 398 18.68 -1.43 21.45
N GLU A 399 19.15 -1.69 20.21
CA GLU A 399 20.18 -0.93 19.53
C GLU A 399 19.71 -0.57 18.12
N ILE A 400 19.91 0.71 17.74
CA ILE A 400 19.75 1.19 16.38
C ILE A 400 21.08 1.80 15.95
N ARG A 401 21.53 1.51 14.72
CA ARG A 401 22.68 2.14 14.09
C ARG A 401 22.24 3.29 13.20
N PHE A 402 23.06 4.32 13.14
CA PHE A 402 22.89 5.43 12.21
C PHE A 402 24.22 5.77 11.54
N GLY A 403 24.21 5.96 10.23
CA GLY A 403 25.41 6.25 9.44
C GLY A 403 25.81 7.73 9.49
N PHE A 404 27.10 8.01 9.29
CA PHE A 404 27.62 9.36 9.12
C PHE A 404 27.79 9.65 7.62
N GLY A 405 26.89 10.45 7.05
CA GLY A 405 26.86 10.75 5.61
C GLY A 405 26.36 9.61 4.73
N HIS A 406 25.72 8.59 5.29
CA HIS A 406 25.06 7.50 4.59
C HIS A 406 23.95 6.90 5.46
N ASN A 407 23.04 6.14 4.84
CA ASN A 407 22.00 5.41 5.57
C ASN A 407 22.51 4.04 6.01
N GLU A 408 22.23 3.65 7.26
CA GLU A 408 22.39 2.28 7.75
C GLU A 408 21.12 1.48 7.53
N HIS A 409 21.25 0.29 6.94
CA HIS A 409 20.11 -0.62 6.70
C HIS A 409 20.09 -1.71 7.76
N GLN A 410 19.00 -1.78 8.51
CA GLN A 410 18.83 -2.74 9.60
C GLN A 410 17.36 -3.06 9.83
N ILE A 411 17.10 -4.19 10.49
CA ILE A 411 15.76 -4.53 10.98
C ILE A 411 15.53 -3.73 12.27
N PHE A 412 14.39 -3.03 12.34
CA PHE A 412 14.02 -2.31 13.57
C PHE A 412 13.88 -3.32 14.72
N PRO A 413 14.54 -3.08 15.88
CA PRO A 413 14.68 -4.10 16.93
C PRO A 413 13.41 -4.38 17.72
N GLU A 414 12.39 -3.53 17.59
CA GLU A 414 11.10 -3.76 18.25
C GLU A 414 10.08 -4.26 17.23
N PRO A 415 9.14 -5.15 17.65
CA PRO A 415 8.02 -5.44 16.78
C PRO A 415 7.26 -4.15 16.53
N SER A 416 6.97 -3.87 15.25
CA SER A 416 6.21 -2.68 14.87
C SER A 416 4.97 -2.57 15.75
N LEU A 417 4.86 -1.49 16.50
CA LEU A 417 3.61 -1.13 17.16
C LEU A 417 2.54 -1.11 16.07
N GLU A 418 1.54 -1.97 16.24
CA GLU A 418 0.41 -2.03 15.31
C GLU A 418 -0.30 -0.66 15.36
N CYS A 419 -0.10 0.16 14.32
CA CYS A 419 -0.86 1.40 14.12
C CYS A 419 -2.17 1.12 13.40
#